data_84831eba252515fef8142e98ffd4c42c
#
_entry.id   84831eba252515fef8142e98ffd4c42c
#
_cell.length_a   1.000
_cell.length_b   1.000
_cell.length_c   1.000
_cell.angle_alpha   90.00
_cell.angle_beta   90.00
_cell.angle_gamma   90.00
#
_symmetry.space_group_name_H-M   'P 1'
#
loop_
_entity.id
_entity.type
_entity.pdbx_description
1 polymer ?
#
loop_
_entity_poly.entity_id
_entity_poly.type
_entity_poly.pdbx_seq_one_letter_code
_entity_poly.pdbx_strand_id
1 'polypeptide(L)'
;DVSLRRWDSFLIGSLVEPITAGPGAPPLFAMFNVLKSEFLVARYLAFAGLRDDLPESGNYTDTLDYADYGVQPAALTLAQRACIDILDKVAVAASEYLGLPGDPKQVSFLNRWFEPRSRSEPPMLQKEIATEISAGNHALIAIAEVSGDIEAGGYLEDKRDLRNSSTHRFTVLHDMGGTPVRKSKY
;
A
#
# COMPACT_ATOMS: atom_id res chain seq x y z
N ASP A 1 1.06 10.54 -26.05
CA ASP A 1 -0.05 9.76 -26.57
C ASP A 1 -1.34 10.18 -25.88
N VAL A 2 -2.17 10.97 -26.61
CA VAL A 2 -3.42 11.55 -26.08
C VAL A 2 -4.46 10.47 -25.78
N SER A 3 -4.34 9.29 -26.35
CA SER A 3 -5.31 8.18 -26.20
C SER A 3 -5.24 7.51 -24.81
N LEU A 4 -4.05 7.42 -24.21
CA LEU A 4 -3.89 6.81 -22.89
C LEU A 4 -4.42 7.68 -21.74
N ARG A 5 -4.44 9.01 -21.91
CA ARG A 5 -5.01 9.92 -20.90
C ARG A 5 -6.53 9.81 -20.79
N ARG A 6 -7.20 9.32 -21.81
CA ARG A 6 -8.67 9.18 -21.85
C ARG A 6 -9.20 8.04 -20.97
N TRP A 7 -8.34 7.10 -20.57
CA TRP A 7 -8.68 5.90 -19.80
C TRP A 7 -7.96 5.82 -18.46
N ASP A 8 -7.44 6.95 -17.97
CA ASP A 8 -6.87 7.01 -16.63
C ASP A 8 -7.99 6.93 -15.59
N SER A 9 -8.23 5.73 -15.07
CA SER A 9 -9.23 5.47 -14.02
C SER A 9 -8.93 6.20 -12.70
N PHE A 10 -7.71 6.75 -12.56
CA PHE A 10 -7.30 7.57 -11.41
C PHE A 10 -7.37 9.08 -11.71
N LEU A 11 -8.05 9.48 -12.78
CA LEU A 11 -8.33 10.88 -13.03
C LEU A 11 -9.56 11.30 -12.22
N ILE A 12 -9.38 12.14 -11.22
CA ILE A 12 -10.49 12.85 -10.58
C ILE A 12 -10.88 13.99 -11.51
N GLY A 13 -12.00 13.83 -12.20
CA GLY A 13 -12.48 14.81 -13.20
C GLY A 13 -13.07 16.08 -12.58
N SER A 14 -13.59 15.99 -11.35
CA SER A 14 -14.10 17.14 -10.60
C SER A 14 -14.07 16.82 -9.10
N LEU A 15 -13.47 17.70 -8.34
CA LEU A 15 -13.61 17.77 -6.90
C LEU A 15 -14.05 19.21 -6.58
N VAL A 16 -15.15 19.35 -5.89
CA VAL A 16 -15.59 20.66 -5.39
C VAL A 16 -15.18 20.72 -3.92
N GLU A 17 -14.04 21.34 -3.65
CA GLU A 17 -13.71 21.74 -2.29
C GLU A 17 -14.04 23.21 -2.09
N PRO A 18 -14.62 23.59 -0.94
CA PRO A 18 -14.74 25.00 -0.60
C PRO A 18 -13.34 25.60 -0.51
N ILE A 19 -13.03 26.57 -1.35
CA ILE A 19 -11.79 27.33 -1.29
C ILE A 19 -11.84 28.16 0.00
N THR A 20 -11.40 27.59 1.08
CA THR A 20 -11.12 28.33 2.31
C THR A 20 -9.78 29.02 2.13
N ALA A 21 -9.88 30.27 1.65
CA ALA A 21 -8.90 31.34 1.68
C ALA A 21 -7.41 30.94 1.88
N GLY A 22 -6.65 30.83 0.78
CA GLY A 22 -5.20 30.78 0.78
C GLY A 22 -4.64 30.41 -0.59
N PRO A 23 -3.47 30.90 -0.98
CA PRO A 23 -2.80 30.49 -2.21
C PRO A 23 -2.22 29.08 -2.01
N GLY A 24 -2.92 28.06 -2.51
CA GLY A 24 -2.41 26.68 -2.49
C GLY A 24 -3.50 25.70 -2.93
N ALA A 25 -3.09 24.60 -3.55
CA ALA A 25 -4.00 23.48 -3.79
C ALA A 25 -4.46 22.92 -2.43
N PRO A 26 -5.72 22.49 -2.29
CA PRO A 26 -6.20 21.83 -1.09
C PRO A 26 -5.28 20.64 -0.73
N PRO A 27 -4.94 20.43 0.56
CA PRO A 27 -4.04 19.35 0.97
C PRO A 27 -4.43 17.98 0.41
N LEU A 28 -5.73 17.68 0.32
CA LEU A 28 -6.26 16.43 -0.18
C LEU A 28 -5.89 16.19 -1.66
N PHE A 29 -5.93 17.22 -2.51
CA PHE A 29 -5.48 17.10 -3.90
C PHE A 29 -3.99 16.77 -4.00
N ALA A 30 -3.17 17.42 -3.16
CA ALA A 30 -1.75 17.14 -3.10
C ALA A 30 -1.49 15.70 -2.66
N MET A 31 -2.19 15.22 -1.62
CA MET A 31 -2.12 13.84 -1.15
C MET A 31 -2.52 12.85 -2.26
N PHE A 32 -3.61 13.10 -2.97
CA PHE A 32 -4.04 12.25 -4.08
C PHE A 32 -2.99 12.19 -5.20
N ASN A 33 -2.42 13.32 -5.58
CA ASN A 33 -1.39 13.37 -6.63
C ASN A 33 -0.12 12.62 -6.21
N VAL A 34 0.28 12.70 -4.95
CA VAL A 34 1.42 11.92 -4.40
C VAL A 34 1.10 10.43 -4.45
N LEU A 35 -0.07 10.00 -3.94
CA LEU A 35 -0.51 8.61 -3.98
C LEU A 35 -0.53 8.04 -5.40
N LYS A 36 -1.09 8.80 -6.34
CA LYS A 36 -1.11 8.43 -7.76
C LYS A 36 0.29 8.27 -8.33
N SER A 37 1.18 9.21 -8.05
CA SER A 37 2.55 9.18 -8.57
C SER A 37 3.32 7.96 -8.03
N GLU A 38 3.23 7.69 -6.74
CA GLU A 38 3.88 6.55 -6.12
C GLU A 38 3.31 5.21 -6.61
N PHE A 39 1.97 5.13 -6.78
CA PHE A 39 1.35 3.95 -7.36
C PHE A 39 1.83 3.67 -8.78
N LEU A 40 1.95 4.71 -9.62
CA LEU A 40 2.46 4.56 -10.98
C LEU A 40 3.91 4.06 -11.00
N VAL A 41 4.75 4.55 -10.08
CA VAL A 41 6.14 4.07 -9.93
C VAL A 41 6.16 2.62 -9.44
N ALA A 42 5.40 2.27 -8.42
CA ALA A 42 5.30 0.90 -7.91
C ALA A 42 4.84 -0.07 -9.01
N ARG A 43 3.81 0.32 -9.75
CA ARG A 43 3.30 -0.46 -10.90
C ARG A 43 4.36 -0.63 -11.98
N TYR A 44 5.08 0.43 -12.33
CA TYR A 44 6.16 0.36 -13.32
C TYR A 44 7.25 -0.62 -12.88
N LEU A 45 7.73 -0.52 -11.64
CA LEU A 45 8.75 -1.41 -11.10
C LEU A 45 8.29 -2.88 -11.07
N ALA A 46 7.02 -3.12 -10.68
CA ALA A 46 6.45 -4.47 -10.68
C ALA A 46 6.44 -5.07 -12.09
N PHE A 47 5.94 -4.33 -13.09
CA PHE A 47 5.88 -4.83 -14.46
C PHE A 47 7.27 -4.99 -15.08
N ALA A 48 8.19 -4.05 -14.85
CA ALA A 48 9.55 -4.13 -15.36
C ALA A 48 10.31 -5.32 -14.75
N GLY A 49 10.19 -5.53 -13.42
CA GLY A 49 10.79 -6.68 -12.75
C GLY A 49 10.21 -8.02 -13.19
N LEU A 50 8.88 -8.09 -13.44
CA LEU A 50 8.24 -9.33 -13.91
C LEU A 50 8.56 -9.67 -15.38
N ARG A 51 8.90 -8.69 -16.21
CA ARG A 51 9.19 -8.88 -17.63
C ARG A 51 10.67 -9.00 -17.96
N ASP A 52 11.52 -8.88 -16.96
CA ASP A 52 12.96 -8.82 -17.16
C ASP A 52 13.40 -7.67 -18.09
N ASP A 53 12.71 -6.55 -18.00
CA ASP A 53 12.91 -5.38 -18.86
C ASP A 53 13.96 -4.39 -18.28
N LEU A 54 14.49 -4.67 -17.08
CA LEU A 54 15.46 -3.81 -16.42
C LEU A 54 16.89 -4.25 -16.79
N PRO A 55 17.78 -3.30 -17.13
CA PRO A 55 19.15 -3.64 -17.45
C PRO A 55 19.87 -4.16 -16.20
N GLU A 56 20.42 -5.35 -16.30
CA GLU A 56 21.29 -5.91 -15.27
C GLU A 56 22.73 -5.44 -15.48
N SER A 57 23.35 -4.90 -14.45
CA SER A 57 24.72 -4.36 -14.51
C SER A 57 25.60 -4.80 -13.34
N GLY A 58 25.10 -5.70 -12.50
CA GLY A 58 25.80 -6.20 -11.33
C GLY A 58 26.41 -7.58 -11.52
N ASN A 59 27.46 -7.88 -10.75
CA ASN A 59 27.95 -9.23 -10.54
C ASN A 59 27.67 -9.60 -9.09
N TYR A 60 27.00 -10.73 -8.87
CA TYR A 60 26.56 -11.17 -7.56
C TYR A 60 27.23 -12.49 -7.20
N THR A 61 27.43 -12.71 -5.90
CA THR A 61 27.96 -13.99 -5.41
C THR A 61 26.85 -15.02 -5.42
N ASP A 62 27.09 -16.16 -6.05
CA ASP A 62 26.20 -17.31 -5.98
C ASP A 62 26.23 -17.89 -4.56
N THR A 63 25.09 -17.95 -3.92
CA THR A 63 24.92 -18.48 -2.55
C THR A 63 24.52 -19.96 -2.54
N LEU A 64 24.38 -20.59 -3.72
CA LEU A 64 24.05 -22.01 -3.91
C LEU A 64 22.71 -22.45 -3.28
N ASP A 65 21.81 -21.51 -3.02
CA ASP A 65 20.50 -21.74 -2.41
C ASP A 65 19.33 -21.32 -3.30
N TYR A 66 19.58 -21.16 -4.61
CA TYR A 66 18.61 -20.68 -5.60
C TYR A 66 18.11 -19.26 -5.31
N ALA A 67 18.88 -18.47 -4.58
CA ALA A 67 18.60 -17.08 -4.35
C ALA A 67 18.78 -16.28 -5.64
N ASP A 68 17.79 -15.43 -5.94
CA ASP A 68 17.80 -14.57 -7.11
C ASP A 68 18.26 -13.16 -6.69
N TYR A 69 19.39 -12.75 -7.20
CA TYR A 69 19.98 -11.43 -6.98
C TYR A 69 19.96 -10.64 -8.29
N GLY A 70 19.80 -9.33 -8.17
CA GLY A 70 19.83 -8.48 -9.35
C GLY A 70 18.86 -7.33 -9.28
N VAL A 71 18.77 -6.60 -10.37
CA VAL A 71 17.91 -5.42 -10.48
C VAL A 71 16.43 -5.82 -10.51
N GLN A 72 16.08 -6.95 -11.13
CA GLN A 72 14.71 -7.44 -11.24
C GLN A 72 14.11 -7.81 -9.89
N PRO A 73 14.70 -8.71 -9.08
CA PRO A 73 14.18 -9.04 -7.75
C PRO A 73 14.19 -7.84 -6.81
N ALA A 74 15.16 -6.94 -6.93
CA ALA A 74 15.18 -5.68 -6.19
C ALA A 74 14.01 -4.78 -6.58
N ALA A 75 13.68 -4.66 -7.86
CA ALA A 75 12.54 -3.89 -8.34
C ALA A 75 11.20 -4.44 -7.82
N LEU A 76 11.03 -5.77 -7.81
CA LEU A 76 9.83 -6.42 -7.25
C LEU A 76 9.69 -6.15 -5.74
N THR A 77 10.77 -6.24 -4.99
CA THR A 77 10.80 -5.94 -3.56
C THR A 77 10.45 -4.48 -3.29
N LEU A 78 11.01 -3.54 -4.08
CA LEU A 78 10.71 -2.10 -3.96
C LEU A 78 9.26 -1.80 -4.35
N ALA A 79 8.74 -2.44 -5.40
CA ALA A 79 7.34 -2.28 -5.81
C ALA A 79 6.39 -2.73 -4.71
N GLN A 80 6.64 -3.89 -4.11
CA GLN A 80 5.84 -4.40 -2.99
C GLN A 80 5.87 -3.45 -1.80
N ARG A 81 7.05 -2.97 -1.41
CA ARG A 81 7.20 -2.02 -0.32
C ARG A 81 6.43 -0.73 -0.59
N ALA A 82 6.56 -0.16 -1.79
CA ALA A 82 5.85 1.04 -2.17
C ALA A 82 4.32 0.85 -2.12
N CYS A 83 3.79 -0.31 -2.52
CA CYS A 83 2.36 -0.60 -2.41
C CYS A 83 1.86 -0.56 -0.96
N ILE A 84 2.63 -1.07 -0.01
CA ILE A 84 2.26 -1.05 1.41
C ILE A 84 2.38 0.35 2.00
N ASP A 85 3.43 1.09 1.66
CA ASP A 85 3.61 2.48 2.09
C ASP A 85 2.48 3.40 1.56
N ILE A 86 1.95 3.11 0.36
CA ILE A 86 0.78 3.79 -0.19
C ILE A 86 -0.46 3.56 0.68
N LEU A 87 -0.68 2.35 1.21
CA LEU A 87 -1.82 2.08 2.09
C LEU A 87 -1.77 2.93 3.37
N ASP A 88 -0.60 3.10 3.99
CA ASP A 88 -0.46 3.98 5.14
C ASP A 88 -0.82 5.44 4.80
N LYS A 89 -0.39 5.92 3.64
CA LYS A 89 -0.74 7.26 3.15
C LYS A 89 -2.24 7.40 2.83
N VAL A 90 -2.88 6.33 2.34
CA VAL A 90 -4.34 6.30 2.16
C VAL A 90 -5.05 6.47 3.51
N ALA A 91 -4.57 5.82 4.57
CA ALA A 91 -5.13 5.98 5.91
C ALA A 91 -4.98 7.42 6.44
N VAL A 92 -3.84 8.07 6.18
CA VAL A 92 -3.63 9.49 6.53
C VAL A 92 -4.59 10.38 5.74
N ALA A 93 -4.68 10.22 4.43
CA ALA A 93 -5.56 11.03 3.59
C ALA A 93 -7.05 10.86 3.96
N ALA A 94 -7.49 9.61 4.23
CA ALA A 94 -8.84 9.35 4.71
C ALA A 94 -9.10 9.99 6.08
N SER A 95 -8.10 10.00 6.98
CA SER A 95 -8.20 10.64 8.28
C SER A 95 -8.41 12.14 8.16
N GLU A 96 -7.65 12.80 7.31
CA GLU A 96 -7.81 14.23 7.03
C GLU A 96 -9.17 14.53 6.41
N TYR A 97 -9.60 13.73 5.43
CA TYR A 97 -10.90 13.91 4.76
C TYR A 97 -12.08 13.77 5.73
N LEU A 98 -12.04 12.79 6.62
CA LEU A 98 -13.10 12.49 7.59
C LEU A 98 -12.99 13.32 8.88
N GLY A 99 -11.92 14.10 9.04
CA GLY A 99 -11.66 14.85 10.28
C GLY A 99 -11.45 13.96 11.49
N LEU A 100 -10.84 12.77 11.28
CA LEU A 100 -10.60 11.82 12.37
C LEU A 100 -9.50 12.33 13.31
N PRO A 101 -9.67 12.16 14.65
CA PRO A 101 -8.67 12.61 15.61
C PRO A 101 -7.39 11.77 15.53
N GLY A 102 -6.27 12.37 15.93
CA GLY A 102 -4.97 11.69 16.08
C GLY A 102 -3.82 12.40 15.37
N ASP A 103 -2.60 12.03 15.74
CA ASP A 103 -1.38 12.54 15.09
C ASP A 103 -1.18 11.78 13.77
N PRO A 104 -1.13 12.46 12.60
CA PRO A 104 -0.86 11.83 11.30
C PRO A 104 0.39 10.95 11.27
N LYS A 105 1.39 11.25 12.11
CA LYS A 105 2.64 10.46 12.20
C LYS A 105 2.45 9.10 12.85
N GLN A 106 1.36 8.89 13.58
CA GLN A 106 1.03 7.65 14.26
C GLN A 106 -0.04 6.84 13.54
N VAL A 107 -0.61 7.39 12.48
CA VAL A 107 -1.61 6.70 11.66
C VAL A 107 -0.91 5.64 10.81
N SER A 108 -1.42 4.41 10.90
CA SER A 108 -1.08 3.34 9.97
C SER A 108 -2.35 2.74 9.38
N PHE A 109 -2.22 2.10 8.22
CA PHE A 109 -3.37 1.49 7.55
C PHE A 109 -4.08 0.48 8.44
N LEU A 110 -3.35 -0.30 9.23
CA LEU A 110 -3.92 -1.35 10.07
C LEU A 110 -4.64 -0.85 11.32
N ASN A 111 -4.25 0.31 11.87
CA ASN A 111 -4.80 0.79 13.13
C ASN A 111 -5.92 1.84 12.97
N ARG A 112 -6.29 2.17 11.71
CA ARG A 112 -7.13 3.34 11.46
C ARG A 112 -8.62 3.05 11.35
N TRP A 113 -8.99 1.85 10.94
CA TRP A 113 -10.37 1.53 10.56
C TRP A 113 -11.21 1.00 11.70
N PHE A 114 -10.57 0.33 12.67
CA PHE A 114 -11.25 -0.36 13.75
C PHE A 114 -10.94 0.24 15.12
N GLU A 115 -11.89 0.10 16.04
CA GLU A 115 -11.66 0.42 17.45
C GLU A 115 -10.55 -0.46 18.03
N PRO A 116 -9.73 0.07 18.98
CA PRO A 116 -8.76 -0.73 19.70
C PRO A 116 -9.46 -1.92 20.38
N ARG A 117 -8.99 -3.13 20.12
CA ARG A 117 -9.63 -4.37 20.62
C ARG A 117 -8.62 -5.41 21.05
N SER A 118 -9.07 -6.35 21.88
CA SER A 118 -8.35 -7.61 22.12
C SER A 118 -8.54 -8.57 20.92
N ARG A 119 -7.63 -9.53 20.76
CA ARG A 119 -7.71 -10.51 19.66
C ARG A 119 -8.98 -11.37 19.67
N SER A 120 -9.62 -11.51 20.82
CA SER A 120 -10.84 -12.31 21.00
C SER A 120 -12.13 -11.56 20.67
N GLU A 121 -12.07 -10.25 20.47
CA GLU A 121 -13.23 -9.43 20.19
C GLU A 121 -13.41 -9.25 18.68
N PRO A 122 -14.67 -9.24 18.18
CA PRO A 122 -14.91 -8.96 16.77
C PRO A 122 -14.47 -7.56 16.40
N PRO A 123 -14.01 -7.31 15.16
CA PRO A 123 -13.65 -5.99 14.71
C PRO A 123 -14.87 -5.07 14.67
N MET A 124 -14.78 -3.94 15.36
CA MET A 124 -15.78 -2.86 15.30
C MET A 124 -15.18 -1.66 14.61
N LEU A 125 -15.87 -1.15 13.60
CA LEU A 125 -15.44 0.07 12.92
C LEU A 125 -15.43 1.26 13.89
N GLN A 126 -14.49 2.17 13.71
CA GLN A 126 -14.52 3.45 14.40
C GLN A 126 -15.85 4.16 14.11
N LYS A 127 -16.38 4.86 15.11
CA LYS A 127 -17.71 5.46 15.07
C LYS A 127 -17.88 6.41 13.89
N GLU A 128 -16.89 7.22 13.61
CA GLU A 128 -16.90 8.20 12.50
C GLU A 128 -17.00 7.49 11.15
N ILE A 129 -16.20 6.41 10.98
CA ILE A 129 -16.21 5.60 9.76
C ILE A 129 -17.56 4.88 9.59
N ALA A 130 -18.10 4.30 10.66
CA ALA A 130 -19.43 3.69 10.63
C ALA A 130 -20.53 4.68 10.27
N THR A 131 -20.41 5.93 10.72
CA THR A 131 -21.35 7.02 10.39
C THR A 131 -21.29 7.34 8.90
N GLU A 132 -20.09 7.51 8.34
CA GLU A 132 -19.90 7.78 6.90
C GLU A 132 -20.41 6.64 6.02
N ILE A 133 -20.16 5.38 6.42
CA ILE A 133 -20.68 4.21 5.71
C ILE A 133 -22.22 4.23 5.73
N SER A 134 -22.82 4.53 6.87
CA SER A 134 -24.27 4.63 7.02
C SER A 134 -24.88 5.78 6.20
N ALA A 135 -24.10 6.83 5.96
CA ALA A 135 -24.45 7.93 5.07
C ALA A 135 -24.30 7.60 3.57
N GLY A 136 -23.80 6.41 3.22
CA GLY A 136 -23.68 5.93 1.85
C GLY A 136 -22.26 5.90 1.29
N ASN A 137 -21.24 6.18 2.09
CA ASN A 137 -19.84 6.10 1.65
C ASN A 137 -19.32 4.65 1.69
N HIS A 138 -19.83 3.81 0.79
CA HIS A 138 -19.51 2.38 0.77
C HIS A 138 -18.05 2.07 0.37
N ALA A 139 -17.32 3.04 -0.20
CA ALA A 139 -15.90 2.85 -0.51
C ALA A 139 -15.06 2.58 0.75
N LEU A 140 -15.48 3.11 1.90
CA LEU A 140 -14.82 2.88 3.19
C LEU A 140 -14.93 1.42 3.65
N ILE A 141 -15.98 0.70 3.27
CA ILE A 141 -16.12 -0.74 3.58
C ILE A 141 -14.98 -1.51 2.89
N ALA A 142 -14.79 -1.30 1.60
CA ALA A 142 -13.75 -2.00 0.84
C ALA A 142 -12.35 -1.74 1.40
N ILE A 143 -12.07 -0.50 1.83
CA ILE A 143 -10.78 -0.17 2.45
C ILE A 143 -10.62 -0.85 3.82
N ALA A 144 -11.67 -0.87 4.65
CA ALA A 144 -11.67 -1.54 5.95
C ALA A 144 -11.51 -3.06 5.80
N GLU A 145 -12.15 -3.69 4.80
CA GLU A 145 -11.97 -5.11 4.47
C GLU A 145 -10.52 -5.44 4.12
N VAL A 146 -9.87 -4.63 3.27
CA VAL A 146 -8.43 -4.81 2.96
C VAL A 146 -7.58 -4.75 4.23
N SER A 147 -7.89 -3.85 5.17
CA SER A 147 -7.20 -3.79 6.46
C SER A 147 -7.38 -5.08 7.27
N GLY A 148 -8.61 -5.60 7.33
CA GLY A 148 -8.90 -6.87 7.99
C GLY A 148 -8.16 -8.06 7.36
N ASP A 149 -8.04 -8.08 6.04
CA ASP A 149 -7.30 -9.11 5.32
C ASP A 149 -5.79 -9.10 5.61
N ILE A 150 -5.22 -7.94 5.91
CA ILE A 150 -3.79 -7.79 6.23
C ILE A 150 -3.52 -8.05 7.72
N GLU A 151 -4.51 -7.95 8.59
CA GLU A 151 -4.37 -8.24 10.03
C GLU A 151 -4.00 -9.71 10.31
N ALA A 152 -3.59 -9.97 11.56
CA ALA A 152 -3.29 -11.31 12.03
C ALA A 152 -4.53 -12.21 11.92
N GLY A 153 -4.40 -13.32 11.19
CA GLY A 153 -5.47 -14.24 10.84
C GLY A 153 -6.23 -13.89 9.56
N GLY A 154 -5.92 -12.77 8.91
CA GLY A 154 -6.48 -12.38 7.62
C GLY A 154 -5.81 -13.08 6.44
N TYR A 155 -6.47 -13.04 5.28
CA TYR A 155 -6.02 -13.69 4.04
C TYR A 155 -4.63 -13.21 3.55
N LEU A 156 -4.28 -11.95 3.84
CA LEU A 156 -3.04 -11.31 3.43
C LEU A 156 -2.03 -11.15 4.60
N GLU A 157 -2.20 -11.86 5.71
CA GLU A 157 -1.30 -11.76 6.88
C GLU A 157 0.18 -11.93 6.50
N ASP A 158 0.49 -12.87 5.59
CA ASP A 158 1.85 -13.09 5.09
C ASP A 158 2.47 -11.85 4.42
N LYS A 159 1.65 -10.97 3.84
CA LYS A 159 2.11 -9.74 3.18
C LYS A 159 2.55 -8.67 4.18
N ARG A 160 1.96 -8.67 5.38
CA ARG A 160 2.39 -7.82 6.49
C ARG A 160 3.81 -8.18 6.96
N ASP A 161 4.11 -9.46 7.06
CA ASP A 161 5.45 -9.92 7.46
C ASP A 161 6.49 -9.53 6.41
N LEU A 162 6.14 -9.58 5.12
CA LEU A 162 7.00 -9.12 4.03
C LEU A 162 7.30 -7.62 4.11
N ARG A 163 6.33 -6.77 4.51
CA ARG A 163 6.60 -5.35 4.77
C ARG A 163 7.69 -5.16 5.82
N ASN A 164 7.51 -5.79 6.98
CA ASN A 164 8.45 -5.65 8.09
C ASN A 164 9.85 -6.19 7.72
N SER A 165 9.91 -7.28 6.97
CA SER A 165 11.18 -7.84 6.49
C SER A 165 11.87 -6.94 5.47
N SER A 166 11.13 -6.40 4.50
CA SER A 166 11.71 -5.54 3.46
C SER A 166 12.18 -4.17 3.96
N THR A 167 11.65 -3.70 5.10
CA THR A 167 12.01 -2.39 5.68
C THR A 167 13.17 -2.48 6.66
N HIS A 168 13.24 -3.55 7.44
CA HIS A 168 14.18 -3.67 8.56
C HIS A 168 15.12 -4.88 8.47
N ARG A 169 14.94 -5.75 7.46
CA ARG A 169 15.72 -6.97 7.27
C ARG A 169 16.04 -7.16 5.78
N PHE A 170 16.95 -8.05 5.49
CA PHE A 170 17.21 -8.47 4.11
C PHE A 170 16.11 -9.42 3.63
N THR A 171 15.53 -9.12 2.49
CA THR A 171 14.58 -9.99 1.79
C THR A 171 15.30 -10.58 0.58
N VAL A 172 15.39 -11.88 0.53
CA VAL A 172 15.98 -12.62 -0.60
C VAL A 172 14.86 -13.38 -1.30
N LEU A 173 14.74 -13.20 -2.60
CA LEU A 173 13.84 -14.00 -3.43
C LEU A 173 14.56 -15.25 -3.87
N HIS A 174 13.85 -16.38 -3.90
CA HIS A 174 14.40 -17.66 -4.35
C HIS A 174 13.56 -18.21 -5.49
N ASP A 175 14.18 -18.61 -6.58
CA ASP A 175 13.52 -19.36 -7.63
C ASP A 175 13.44 -20.84 -7.25
N MET A 176 12.35 -21.20 -6.58
CA MET A 176 12.11 -22.55 -6.08
C MET A 176 11.31 -23.41 -7.07
N GLY A 177 11.23 -23.03 -8.34
CA GLY A 177 10.54 -23.83 -9.35
C GLY A 177 9.09 -24.19 -9.01
N GLY A 178 8.36 -23.30 -8.35
CA GLY A 178 6.97 -23.51 -7.95
C GLY A 178 6.76 -24.23 -6.61
N THR A 179 7.82 -24.48 -5.84
CA THR A 179 7.69 -25.03 -4.48
C THR A 179 7.32 -23.89 -3.50
N PRO A 180 6.29 -24.03 -2.65
CA PRO A 180 5.93 -22.98 -1.71
C PRO A 180 7.08 -22.70 -0.74
N VAL A 181 7.45 -21.41 -0.64
CA VAL A 181 8.54 -20.93 0.21
C VAL A 181 8.30 -21.34 1.66
N ARG A 182 9.17 -22.19 2.21
CA ARG A 182 9.19 -22.47 3.65
C ARG A 182 9.70 -21.22 4.37
N LYS A 183 8.90 -20.65 5.29
CA LYS A 183 9.34 -19.51 6.12
C LYS A 183 10.68 -19.86 6.79
N SER A 184 11.74 -19.18 6.40
CA SER A 184 12.99 -19.19 7.16
C SER A 184 12.79 -18.42 8.45
N LYS A 185 13.00 -19.07 9.59
CA LYS A 185 12.98 -18.45 10.92
C LYS A 185 14.38 -17.88 11.22
N TYR A 186 14.74 -16.78 10.58
CA TYR A 186 15.92 -16.02 10.99
C TYR A 186 15.59 -14.54 11.11
#